data_61f837b03211d25b3fa87e22f0e5d33b
#
_entry.id   61f837b03211d25b3fa87e22f0e5d33b
#
_cell.length_a   1.000
_cell.length_b   1.000
_cell.length_c   1.000
_cell.angle_alpha   90.00
_cell.angle_beta   90.00
_cell.angle_gamma   90.00
#
_symmetry.space_group_name_H-M   'P 1'
#
loop_
_entity.id
_entity.type
_entity.pdbx_description
1 polymer ?
#
loop_
_entity_poly.entity_id
_entity_poly.type
_entity_poly.pdbx_seq_one_letter_code
_entity_poly.pdbx_strand_id
1 'polypeptide(L)'
;MSHGRRSTTALPEVRVRRRREGRREAVCLAAIALLTAGLFASGSLDIAVARLFYRPGSADHWPLARELPWSLLYRAAPWVTATLVIAGLAGLAASFTRSRAGWRRAAVLVLLGVAIGPGLLANAVFKDHWQHPRPRDLIEFGGPLHYVPAPLIGSAGGASFPCGHCTVGFMCAAGWWNWKRRRPAWARASLAGGLALGLLLGVGRMAAGAHFLSDIAWSALLAFGVLHVLWYHVLPAPAADATVPAAGGRWRRVSTPAAVLAGVAVLLALFATPHGTVLTERVPLRAGSPRTLEVVADSANITLVVLDGPLDELAVDGELHGFGLPGSRLAARVEVLSQPQPALRYRIESRGWLTDVDGLATVRVPAAAFDRVIVSVQRGNIRVSDLTRSGVVASGRLRVELRAARGHTQPTL
;
A
#
# COMPACT_ATOMS: atom_id res chain seq x y z
N MET A 1 65.51 -8.02 14.16
CA MET A 1 64.66 -7.31 13.19
C MET A 1 63.78 -8.33 12.46
N SER A 2 62.58 -8.58 12.98
CA SER A 2 61.63 -9.54 12.40
C SER A 2 60.48 -8.73 11.79
N HIS A 3 60.53 -8.50 10.47
CA HIS A 3 59.42 -7.87 9.73
C HIS A 3 58.33 -8.91 9.56
N GLY A 4 57.26 -8.78 10.35
CA GLY A 4 56.03 -9.54 10.21
C GLY A 4 55.40 -9.29 8.84
N ARG A 5 55.44 -10.31 7.97
CA ARG A 5 54.62 -10.41 6.74
C ARG A 5 53.16 -10.37 7.12
N ARG A 6 52.52 -9.18 7.10
CA ARG A 6 51.05 -9.05 7.15
C ARG A 6 50.50 -9.68 5.86
N SER A 7 49.76 -10.76 6.00
CA SER A 7 49.26 -11.58 4.92
C SER A 7 48.32 -10.79 3.97
N THR A 8 48.74 -10.69 2.72
CA THR A 8 47.93 -10.19 1.58
C THR A 8 46.76 -11.13 1.20
N THR A 9 46.66 -12.28 1.88
CA THR A 9 45.68 -13.35 1.59
C THR A 9 44.29 -13.13 2.16
N ALA A 10 44.09 -12.23 3.13
CA ALA A 10 42.80 -12.02 3.81
C ALA A 10 41.71 -11.36 2.95
N LEU A 11 42.05 -10.56 1.96
CA LEU A 11 41.07 -9.86 1.09
C LEU A 11 40.32 -10.78 0.12
N PRO A 12 40.94 -11.78 -0.52
CA PRO A 12 40.23 -12.72 -1.37
C PRO A 12 39.25 -13.59 -0.60
N GLU A 13 39.59 -14.05 0.59
CA GLU A 13 38.73 -14.91 1.43
C GLU A 13 37.47 -14.21 1.90
N VAL A 14 37.58 -12.96 2.32
CA VAL A 14 36.43 -12.15 2.73
C VAL A 14 35.43 -11.93 1.58
N ARG A 15 35.95 -11.66 0.37
CA ARG A 15 35.10 -11.50 -0.82
C ARG A 15 34.43 -12.81 -1.23
N VAL A 16 35.17 -13.95 -1.17
CA VAL A 16 34.62 -15.28 -1.47
C VAL A 16 33.52 -15.64 -0.47
N ARG A 17 33.76 -15.43 0.84
CA ARG A 17 32.75 -15.68 1.88
C ARG A 17 31.51 -14.85 1.69
N ARG A 18 31.65 -13.54 1.41
CA ARG A 18 30.52 -12.64 1.16
C ARG A 18 29.70 -13.09 -0.05
N ARG A 19 30.35 -13.49 -1.14
CA ARG A 19 29.66 -14.02 -2.33
C ARG A 19 28.92 -15.32 -2.03
N ARG A 20 29.52 -16.24 -1.25
CA ARG A 20 28.85 -17.48 -0.83
C ARG A 20 27.61 -17.23 0.03
N GLU A 21 27.71 -16.32 1.00
CA GLU A 21 26.57 -15.94 1.85
C GLU A 21 25.46 -15.30 1.01
N GLY A 22 25.80 -14.33 0.16
CA GLY A 22 24.84 -13.69 -0.73
C GLY A 22 24.15 -14.70 -1.65
N ARG A 23 24.92 -15.62 -2.25
CA ARG A 23 24.32 -16.68 -3.09
C ARG A 23 23.38 -17.59 -2.31
N ARG A 24 23.74 -17.99 -1.08
CA ARG A 24 22.87 -18.82 -0.22
C ARG A 24 21.56 -18.08 0.10
N GLU A 25 21.64 -16.82 0.50
CA GLU A 25 20.44 -16.00 0.78
C GLU A 25 19.59 -15.82 -0.49
N ALA A 26 20.20 -15.57 -1.65
CA ALA A 26 19.47 -15.45 -2.92
C ALA A 26 18.75 -16.75 -3.29
N VAL A 27 19.42 -17.90 -3.12
CA VAL A 27 18.80 -19.23 -3.36
C VAL A 27 17.65 -19.48 -2.39
N CYS A 28 17.81 -19.13 -1.11
CA CYS A 28 16.70 -19.24 -0.14
C CYS A 28 15.51 -18.34 -0.53
N LEU A 29 15.76 -17.08 -0.90
CA LEU A 29 14.69 -16.18 -1.34
C LEU A 29 14.00 -16.69 -2.60
N ALA A 30 14.76 -17.20 -3.57
CA ALA A 30 14.19 -17.79 -4.78
C ALA A 30 13.36 -19.05 -4.47
N ALA A 31 13.83 -19.91 -3.60
CA ALA A 31 13.11 -21.11 -3.17
C ALA A 31 11.79 -20.74 -2.45
N ILE A 32 11.82 -19.74 -1.55
CA ILE A 32 10.64 -19.24 -0.87
C ILE A 32 9.68 -18.60 -1.88
N ALA A 33 10.18 -17.87 -2.88
CA ALA A 33 9.34 -17.28 -3.92
C ALA A 33 8.63 -18.35 -4.76
N LEU A 34 9.32 -19.41 -5.16
CA LEU A 34 8.73 -20.54 -5.89
C LEU A 34 7.70 -21.29 -5.04
N LEU A 35 8.01 -21.53 -3.77
CA LEU A 35 7.07 -22.15 -2.83
C LEU A 35 5.82 -21.28 -2.64
N THR A 36 5.99 -19.96 -2.45
CA THR A 36 4.89 -19.00 -2.34
C THR A 36 4.05 -19.00 -3.61
N ALA A 37 4.66 -18.93 -4.78
CA ALA A 37 3.94 -18.98 -6.05
C ALA A 37 3.13 -20.27 -6.20
N GLY A 38 3.70 -21.43 -5.87
CA GLY A 38 2.99 -22.72 -5.92
C GLY A 38 1.85 -22.81 -4.90
N LEU A 39 2.10 -22.38 -3.66
CA LEU A 39 1.12 -22.45 -2.57
C LEU A 39 -0.13 -21.61 -2.86
N PHE A 40 0.03 -20.47 -3.49
CA PHE A 40 -1.06 -19.53 -3.78
C PHE A 40 -1.56 -19.59 -5.22
N ALA A 41 -1.06 -20.52 -6.04
CA ALA A 41 -1.43 -20.62 -7.46
C ALA A 41 -2.93 -20.83 -7.69
N SER A 42 -3.61 -21.62 -6.84
CA SER A 42 -5.04 -21.88 -6.95
C SER A 42 -5.93 -20.81 -6.34
N GLY A 43 -5.39 -19.93 -5.51
CA GLY A 43 -6.16 -18.95 -4.73
C GLY A 43 -6.96 -19.53 -3.55
N SER A 44 -7.06 -20.84 -3.43
CA SER A 44 -7.87 -21.49 -2.38
C SER A 44 -7.47 -21.08 -0.97
N LEU A 45 -6.16 -20.98 -0.70
CA LEU A 45 -5.64 -20.56 0.58
C LEU A 45 -5.92 -19.07 0.86
N ASP A 46 -5.75 -18.21 -0.13
CA ASP A 46 -6.03 -16.77 -0.01
C ASP A 46 -7.51 -16.53 0.30
N ILE A 47 -8.39 -17.19 -0.44
CA ILE A 47 -9.83 -17.09 -0.23
C ILE A 47 -10.23 -17.67 1.14
N ALA A 48 -9.67 -18.83 1.53
CA ALA A 48 -9.95 -19.44 2.83
C ALA A 48 -9.53 -18.53 4.00
N VAL A 49 -8.35 -17.92 3.92
CA VAL A 49 -7.88 -17.00 4.96
C VAL A 49 -8.69 -15.71 4.97
N ALA A 50 -9.04 -15.15 3.81
CA ALA A 50 -9.86 -13.95 3.73
C ALA A 50 -11.26 -14.17 4.35
N ARG A 51 -11.85 -15.35 4.21
CA ARG A 51 -13.13 -15.73 4.82
C ARG A 51 -13.13 -15.66 6.35
N LEU A 52 -12.00 -15.80 7.02
CA LEU A 52 -11.90 -15.66 8.47
C LEU A 52 -12.29 -14.26 8.95
N PHE A 53 -12.08 -13.25 8.12
CA PHE A 53 -12.34 -11.85 8.43
C PHE A 53 -13.67 -11.34 7.84
N TYR A 54 -14.27 -12.09 6.92
CA TYR A 54 -15.50 -11.72 6.24
C TYR A 54 -16.73 -12.10 7.06
N ARG A 55 -17.73 -11.23 7.14
CA ARG A 55 -19.01 -11.45 7.83
C ARG A 55 -20.17 -11.23 6.88
N PRO A 56 -20.68 -12.30 6.25
CA PRO A 56 -21.85 -12.18 5.39
C PRO A 56 -23.07 -11.76 6.23
N GLY A 57 -23.93 -10.92 5.65
CA GLY A 57 -25.16 -10.46 6.29
C GLY A 57 -25.01 -9.27 7.27
N SER A 58 -23.80 -8.82 7.57
CA SER A 58 -23.60 -7.57 8.32
C SER A 58 -23.55 -6.37 7.37
N ALA A 59 -23.96 -5.19 7.85
CA ALA A 59 -23.90 -3.95 7.06
C ALA A 59 -22.48 -3.59 6.64
N ASP A 60 -21.50 -3.94 7.47
CA ASP A 60 -20.07 -3.89 7.14
C ASP A 60 -19.56 -5.33 7.02
N HIS A 61 -19.26 -5.76 5.82
CA HIS A 61 -18.76 -7.11 5.57
C HIS A 61 -17.36 -7.37 6.17
N TRP A 62 -16.63 -6.31 6.57
CA TRP A 62 -15.29 -6.37 7.15
C TRP A 62 -15.20 -5.63 8.49
N PRO A 63 -16.04 -5.96 9.48
CA PRO A 63 -16.21 -5.18 10.70
C PRO A 63 -14.94 -5.07 11.55
N LEU A 64 -14.09 -6.11 11.52
CA LEU A 64 -12.84 -6.15 12.29
C LEU A 64 -11.88 -5.00 11.94
N ALA A 65 -12.00 -4.40 10.75
CA ALA A 65 -11.17 -3.25 10.37
C ALA A 65 -11.29 -2.06 11.35
N ARG A 66 -12.44 -1.92 12.00
CA ARG A 66 -12.75 -0.83 12.94
C ARG A 66 -12.47 -1.19 14.40
N GLU A 67 -12.30 -2.47 14.71
CA GLU A 67 -12.09 -2.97 16.05
C GLU A 67 -10.62 -2.94 16.45
N LEU A 68 -10.34 -2.80 17.75
CA LEU A 68 -8.99 -3.01 18.29
C LEU A 68 -8.69 -4.52 18.35
N PRO A 69 -7.44 -4.94 18.05
CA PRO A 69 -6.26 -4.14 17.72
C PRO A 69 -6.10 -3.80 16.23
N TRP A 70 -7.00 -4.28 15.36
CA TRP A 70 -6.85 -4.25 13.90
C TRP A 70 -6.82 -2.83 13.34
N SER A 71 -7.67 -1.94 13.86
CA SER A 71 -7.69 -0.52 13.47
C SER A 71 -6.38 0.21 13.81
N LEU A 72 -5.74 -0.15 14.93
CA LEU A 72 -4.44 0.39 15.31
C LEU A 72 -3.35 -0.09 14.34
N LEU A 73 -3.33 -1.39 14.05
CA LEU A 73 -2.38 -1.99 13.10
C LEU A 73 -2.54 -1.39 11.69
N TYR A 74 -3.79 -1.16 11.28
CA TYR A 74 -4.07 -0.49 10.01
C TYR A 74 -3.42 0.89 9.92
N ARG A 75 -3.45 1.68 11.02
CA ARG A 75 -2.93 3.06 11.09
C ARG A 75 -1.45 3.14 11.42
N ALA A 76 -0.80 2.03 11.78
CA ALA A 76 0.56 2.07 12.30
C ALA A 76 1.65 2.24 11.23
N ALA A 77 1.41 1.86 9.98
CA ALA A 77 2.45 1.85 8.95
C ALA A 77 3.12 3.22 8.70
N PRO A 78 2.41 4.35 8.64
CA PRO A 78 3.05 5.67 8.50
C PRO A 78 4.01 5.97 9.65
N TRP A 79 3.66 5.59 10.88
CA TRP A 79 4.51 5.78 12.05
C TRP A 79 5.75 4.90 12.02
N VAL A 80 5.63 3.65 11.58
CA VAL A 80 6.78 2.76 11.36
C VAL A 80 7.69 3.34 10.29
N THR A 81 7.14 3.83 9.19
CA THR A 81 7.90 4.50 8.13
C THR A 81 8.65 5.70 8.67
N ALA A 82 7.98 6.59 9.38
CA ALA A 82 8.60 7.79 9.98
C ALA A 82 9.73 7.40 10.94
N THR A 83 9.51 6.38 11.78
CA THR A 83 10.52 5.88 12.71
C THR A 83 11.77 5.36 11.98
N LEU A 84 11.60 4.54 10.94
CA LEU A 84 12.72 4.02 10.15
C LEU A 84 13.50 5.14 9.45
N VAL A 85 12.78 6.11 8.91
CA VAL A 85 13.35 7.26 8.23
C VAL A 85 14.13 8.14 9.22
N ILE A 86 13.53 8.51 10.35
CA ILE A 86 14.18 9.34 11.37
C ILE A 86 15.41 8.61 11.93
N ALA A 87 15.30 7.30 12.25
CA ALA A 87 16.42 6.50 12.73
C ALA A 87 17.54 6.41 11.66
N GLY A 88 17.18 6.24 10.39
CA GLY A 88 18.12 6.26 9.28
C GLY A 88 18.86 7.60 9.14
N LEU A 89 18.13 8.72 9.22
CA LEU A 89 18.71 10.07 9.16
C LEU A 89 19.61 10.36 10.37
N ALA A 90 19.15 10.04 11.57
CA ALA A 90 19.93 10.22 12.78
C ALA A 90 21.22 9.37 12.72
N GLY A 91 21.13 8.11 12.25
CA GLY A 91 22.28 7.26 12.02
C GLY A 91 23.23 7.80 10.95
N LEU A 92 22.69 8.38 9.87
CA LEU A 92 23.49 9.02 8.84
C LEU A 92 24.21 10.28 9.39
N ALA A 93 23.50 11.14 10.08
CA ALA A 93 24.06 12.34 10.71
C ALA A 93 25.15 11.95 11.73
N ALA A 94 24.87 10.98 12.62
CA ALA A 94 25.85 10.50 13.58
C ALA A 94 27.10 9.88 12.90
N SER A 95 26.97 9.37 11.68
CA SER A 95 28.09 8.73 10.94
C SER A 95 29.17 9.72 10.48
N PHE A 96 28.93 11.01 10.55
CA PHE A 96 29.95 12.03 10.23
C PHE A 96 30.95 12.22 11.37
N THR A 97 30.65 11.73 12.58
CA THR A 97 31.64 11.69 13.67
C THR A 97 32.61 10.53 13.47
N ARG A 98 33.90 10.72 13.85
CA ARG A 98 34.92 9.67 13.71
C ARG A 98 34.55 8.37 14.42
N SER A 99 33.96 8.44 15.59
CA SER A 99 33.56 7.29 16.40
C SER A 99 32.42 6.46 15.81
N ARG A 100 31.62 7.02 14.89
CA ARG A 100 30.41 6.38 14.37
C ARG A 100 30.40 6.20 12.84
N ALA A 101 31.54 6.33 12.19
CA ALA A 101 31.64 6.20 10.72
C ALA A 101 31.07 4.89 10.18
N GLY A 102 31.09 3.80 10.97
CA GLY A 102 30.49 2.50 10.61
C GLY A 102 28.95 2.52 10.49
N TRP A 103 28.28 3.52 11.06
CA TRP A 103 26.80 3.63 11.00
C TRP A 103 26.28 4.05 9.63
N ARG A 104 27.12 4.73 8.83
CA ARG A 104 26.73 5.22 7.51
C ARG A 104 26.11 4.15 6.63
N ARG A 105 26.73 2.98 6.59
CA ARG A 105 26.25 1.88 5.76
C ARG A 105 24.91 1.35 6.23
N ALA A 106 24.71 1.24 7.55
CA ALA A 106 23.44 0.82 8.14
C ALA A 106 22.33 1.83 7.85
N ALA A 107 22.61 3.11 8.04
CA ALA A 107 21.69 4.20 7.76
C ALA A 107 21.27 4.22 6.28
N VAL A 108 22.24 4.13 5.36
CA VAL A 108 21.97 4.11 3.91
C VAL A 108 21.16 2.86 3.52
N LEU A 109 21.45 1.69 4.12
CA LEU A 109 20.66 0.47 3.87
C LEU A 109 19.17 0.68 4.24
N VAL A 110 18.90 1.26 5.41
CA VAL A 110 17.53 1.52 5.88
C VAL A 110 16.83 2.54 4.98
N LEU A 111 17.50 3.68 4.73
CA LEU A 111 16.91 4.75 3.93
C LEU A 111 16.62 4.33 2.49
N LEU A 112 17.59 3.70 1.81
CA LEU A 112 17.37 3.17 0.46
C LEU A 112 16.39 2.00 0.46
N GLY A 113 16.41 1.15 1.50
CA GLY A 113 15.45 0.06 1.64
C GLY A 113 14.01 0.58 1.68
N VAL A 114 13.73 1.57 2.52
CA VAL A 114 12.41 2.21 2.62
C VAL A 114 12.03 2.95 1.33
N ALA A 115 12.98 3.68 0.74
CA ALA A 115 12.69 4.43 -0.49
C ALA A 115 12.38 3.50 -1.69
N ILE A 116 13.16 2.42 -1.85
CA ILE A 116 13.02 1.51 -3.00
C ILE A 116 11.93 0.47 -2.74
N GLY A 117 11.89 -0.18 -1.57
CA GLY A 117 10.95 -1.26 -1.30
C GLY A 117 9.51 -0.76 -1.23
N PRO A 118 9.05 -0.20 -0.11
CA PRO A 118 7.68 0.30 0.01
C PRO A 118 7.42 1.54 -0.83
N GLY A 119 8.38 2.46 -0.97
CA GLY A 119 8.18 3.71 -1.72
C GLY A 119 8.03 3.47 -3.21
N LEU A 120 9.09 3.07 -3.88
CA LEU A 120 9.11 2.94 -5.33
C LEU A 120 8.43 1.67 -5.80
N LEU A 121 8.90 0.50 -5.36
CA LEU A 121 8.43 -0.76 -5.93
C LEU A 121 7.00 -1.08 -5.51
N ALA A 122 6.69 -1.11 -4.21
CA ALA A 122 5.36 -1.50 -3.77
C ALA A 122 4.29 -0.49 -4.19
N ASN A 123 4.51 0.82 -3.99
CA ASN A 123 3.46 1.81 -4.22
C ASN A 123 3.47 2.42 -5.63
N ALA A 124 4.64 2.71 -6.23
CA ALA A 124 4.67 3.38 -7.53
C ALA A 124 4.73 2.41 -8.72
N VAL A 125 5.34 1.21 -8.55
CA VAL A 125 5.48 0.27 -9.66
C VAL A 125 4.37 -0.78 -9.64
N PHE A 126 4.30 -1.57 -8.56
CA PHE A 126 3.39 -2.72 -8.57
C PHE A 126 1.91 -2.33 -8.46
N LYS A 127 1.53 -1.42 -7.57
CA LYS A 127 0.11 -1.06 -7.38
C LYS A 127 -0.56 -0.55 -8.65
N ASP A 128 0.16 0.24 -9.43
CA ASP A 128 -0.42 0.85 -10.63
C ASP A 128 -0.42 -0.08 -11.85
N HIS A 129 0.41 -1.13 -11.84
CA HIS A 129 0.61 -1.97 -13.03
C HIS A 129 0.18 -3.42 -12.85
N TRP A 130 0.08 -3.94 -11.60
CA TRP A 130 -0.24 -5.34 -11.37
C TRP A 130 -1.72 -5.68 -11.46
N GLN A 131 -2.60 -4.70 -11.23
CA GLN A 131 -4.05 -4.82 -11.32
C GLN A 131 -4.62 -6.03 -10.53
N HIS A 132 -4.06 -6.29 -9.36
CA HIS A 132 -4.48 -7.40 -8.50
C HIS A 132 -5.70 -7.00 -7.68
N PRO A 133 -6.83 -7.75 -7.74
CA PRO A 133 -8.04 -7.41 -7.01
C PRO A 133 -7.83 -7.56 -5.50
N ARG A 134 -8.62 -6.87 -4.71
CA ARG A 134 -8.64 -7.03 -3.24
C ARG A 134 -9.66 -8.08 -2.82
N PRO A 135 -9.52 -8.71 -1.64
CA PRO A 135 -10.54 -9.63 -1.12
C PRO A 135 -11.94 -9.05 -1.20
N ARG A 136 -12.15 -7.81 -0.75
CA ARG A 136 -13.46 -7.14 -0.76
C ARG A 136 -14.04 -6.89 -2.14
N ASP A 137 -13.22 -6.98 -3.19
CA ASP A 137 -13.63 -6.75 -4.56
C ASP A 137 -13.98 -8.07 -5.30
N LEU A 138 -13.78 -9.24 -4.64
CA LEU A 138 -14.06 -10.54 -5.25
C LEU A 138 -15.53 -10.94 -5.17
N ILE A 139 -15.97 -11.72 -6.16
CA ILE A 139 -17.32 -12.31 -6.22
C ILE A 139 -17.61 -13.12 -4.96
N GLU A 140 -16.63 -13.87 -4.44
CA GLU A 140 -16.71 -14.67 -3.22
C GLU A 140 -17.07 -13.86 -1.97
N PHE A 141 -16.85 -12.55 -2.02
CA PHE A 141 -17.11 -11.60 -0.94
C PHE A 141 -18.08 -10.48 -1.35
N GLY A 142 -18.87 -10.75 -2.39
CA GLY A 142 -19.88 -9.81 -2.89
C GLY A 142 -19.33 -8.69 -3.78
N GLY A 143 -18.09 -8.80 -4.28
CA GLY A 143 -17.48 -7.90 -5.27
C GLY A 143 -17.75 -8.32 -6.71
N PRO A 144 -17.26 -7.56 -7.70
CA PRO A 144 -17.46 -7.85 -9.11
C PRO A 144 -16.30 -8.63 -9.76
N LEU A 145 -15.19 -8.87 -9.05
CA LEU A 145 -13.97 -9.38 -9.65
C LEU A 145 -13.72 -10.84 -9.34
N HIS A 146 -13.00 -11.51 -10.24
CA HIS A 146 -12.47 -12.85 -10.01
C HIS A 146 -11.08 -12.79 -9.38
N TYR A 147 -10.74 -13.82 -8.61
CA TYR A 147 -9.41 -13.96 -8.05
C TYR A 147 -8.36 -14.09 -9.15
N VAL A 148 -7.23 -13.40 -8.95
CA VAL A 148 -6.02 -13.52 -9.78
C VAL A 148 -4.87 -13.89 -8.84
N PRO A 149 -4.05 -14.93 -9.13
CA PRO A 149 -2.88 -15.27 -8.31
C PRO A 149 -1.86 -14.12 -8.27
N ALA A 150 -1.33 -13.81 -7.09
CA ALA A 150 -0.46 -12.66 -6.83
C ALA A 150 0.70 -12.44 -7.82
N PRO A 151 1.44 -13.47 -8.31
CA PRO A 151 2.52 -13.26 -9.27
C PRO A 151 2.07 -12.93 -10.69
N LEU A 152 0.76 -13.09 -11.00
CA LEU A 152 0.24 -12.79 -12.32
C LEU A 152 -0.29 -11.35 -12.39
N ILE A 153 -0.12 -10.74 -13.55
CA ILE A 153 -0.70 -9.42 -13.82
C ILE A 153 -2.18 -9.61 -14.15
N GLY A 154 -3.05 -8.95 -13.41
CA GLY A 154 -4.48 -8.94 -13.66
C GLY A 154 -4.86 -8.07 -14.83
N SER A 155 -6.08 -8.23 -15.33
CA SER A 155 -6.65 -7.40 -16.42
C SER A 155 -7.87 -6.60 -15.97
N ALA A 156 -8.32 -6.85 -14.73
CA ALA A 156 -9.63 -6.41 -14.26
C ALA A 156 -9.60 -5.20 -13.32
N GLY A 157 -8.44 -4.61 -13.11
CA GLY A 157 -8.26 -3.54 -12.14
C GLY A 157 -8.02 -4.06 -10.72
N GLY A 158 -7.58 -3.19 -9.84
CA GLY A 158 -7.25 -3.50 -8.45
C GLY A 158 -5.85 -3.03 -8.07
N ALA A 159 -5.61 -2.81 -6.78
CA ALA A 159 -4.35 -2.32 -6.25
C ALA A 159 -3.97 -3.05 -4.95
N SER A 160 -4.23 -4.39 -4.90
CA SER A 160 -3.91 -5.19 -3.74
C SER A 160 -2.42 -5.52 -3.66
N PHE A 161 -1.82 -5.90 -4.76
CA PHE A 161 -0.45 -6.42 -4.79
C PHE A 161 0.62 -5.34 -4.98
N PRO A 162 1.72 -5.39 -4.21
CA PRO A 162 1.87 -6.05 -2.92
C PRO A 162 1.38 -5.15 -1.77
N CYS A 163 1.38 -5.67 -0.54
CA CYS A 163 1.00 -4.88 0.63
C CYS A 163 2.09 -3.87 1.03
N GLY A 164 1.90 -2.60 0.73
CA GLY A 164 2.85 -1.54 1.07
C GLY A 164 3.08 -1.39 2.59
N HIS A 165 2.02 -1.51 3.40
CA HIS A 165 2.11 -1.48 4.87
C HIS A 165 3.01 -2.60 5.41
N CYS A 166 2.82 -3.83 4.89
CA CYS A 166 3.60 -4.99 5.29
C CYS A 166 5.07 -4.83 4.92
N THR A 167 5.33 -4.33 3.70
CA THR A 167 6.69 -4.09 3.21
C THR A 167 7.47 -3.17 4.16
N VAL A 168 6.82 -2.11 4.68
CA VAL A 168 7.44 -1.22 5.67
C VAL A 168 7.79 -1.99 6.95
N GLY A 169 6.88 -2.81 7.48
CA GLY A 169 7.14 -3.62 8.67
C GLY A 169 8.33 -4.57 8.47
N PHE A 170 8.41 -5.23 7.32
CA PHE A 170 9.52 -6.11 6.98
C PHE A 170 10.86 -5.38 6.83
N MET A 171 10.88 -4.08 6.49
CA MET A 171 12.12 -3.28 6.47
C MET A 171 12.81 -3.19 7.83
N CYS A 172 12.10 -3.39 8.95
CA CYS A 172 12.71 -3.46 10.28
C CYS A 172 13.73 -4.61 10.42
N ALA A 173 13.69 -5.59 9.51
CA ALA A 173 14.68 -6.66 9.43
C ALA A 173 16.06 -6.21 8.89
N ALA A 174 16.24 -4.96 8.46
CA ALA A 174 17.51 -4.46 7.93
C ALA A 174 18.71 -4.64 8.90
N GLY A 175 18.43 -4.68 10.21
CA GLY A 175 19.44 -4.98 11.22
C GLY A 175 20.07 -6.36 11.10
N TRP A 176 19.38 -7.35 10.51
CA TRP A 176 19.95 -8.66 10.23
C TRP A 176 21.26 -8.54 9.45
N TRP A 177 21.28 -7.84 8.34
CA TRP A 177 22.46 -7.67 7.51
C TRP A 177 23.56 -6.87 8.20
N ASN A 178 23.20 -5.87 9.00
CA ASN A 178 24.17 -5.03 9.70
C ASN A 178 24.84 -5.74 10.87
N TRP A 179 24.13 -6.62 11.59
CA TRP A 179 24.59 -7.15 12.88
C TRP A 179 24.88 -8.64 12.91
N LYS A 180 24.51 -9.43 11.86
CA LYS A 180 24.61 -10.90 11.88
C LYS A 180 26.00 -11.46 12.19
N ARG A 181 27.05 -10.68 11.94
CA ARG A 181 28.44 -11.10 12.23
C ARG A 181 28.98 -10.62 13.57
N ARG A 182 28.55 -9.47 14.05
CA ARG A 182 29.09 -8.81 15.24
C ARG A 182 28.20 -8.94 16.47
N ARG A 183 26.90 -8.97 16.27
CA ARG A 183 25.86 -9.01 17.29
C ARG A 183 24.71 -9.93 16.87
N PRO A 184 24.96 -11.27 16.83
CA PRO A 184 23.98 -12.20 16.25
C PRO A 184 22.63 -12.21 16.98
N ALA A 185 22.60 -11.95 18.29
CA ALA A 185 21.35 -11.81 19.02
C ALA A 185 20.50 -10.63 18.52
N TRP A 186 21.13 -9.45 18.35
CA TRP A 186 20.44 -8.26 17.80
C TRP A 186 20.02 -8.46 16.35
N ALA A 187 20.79 -9.16 15.55
CA ALA A 187 20.42 -9.52 14.18
C ALA A 187 19.18 -10.39 14.15
N ARG A 188 19.14 -11.44 14.99
CA ARG A 188 17.96 -12.33 15.11
C ARG A 188 16.76 -11.57 15.63
N ALA A 189 16.93 -10.70 16.62
CA ALA A 189 15.86 -9.85 17.13
C ALA A 189 15.30 -8.91 16.08
N SER A 190 16.17 -8.27 15.26
CA SER A 190 15.73 -7.42 14.12
C SER A 190 14.98 -8.23 13.06
N LEU A 191 15.47 -9.43 12.73
CA LEU A 191 14.79 -10.29 11.77
C LEU A 191 13.42 -10.74 12.28
N ALA A 192 13.37 -11.26 13.51
CA ALA A 192 12.12 -11.70 14.14
C ALA A 192 11.14 -10.55 14.34
N GLY A 193 11.62 -9.40 14.80
CA GLY A 193 10.80 -8.19 14.98
C GLY A 193 10.26 -7.65 13.65
N GLY A 194 11.08 -7.63 12.60
CA GLY A 194 10.64 -7.21 11.26
C GLY A 194 9.62 -8.19 10.67
N LEU A 195 9.83 -9.49 10.82
CA LEU A 195 8.84 -10.51 10.41
C LEU A 195 7.54 -10.36 11.18
N ALA A 196 7.61 -10.27 12.51
CA ALA A 196 6.42 -10.11 13.37
C ALA A 196 5.64 -8.83 13.01
N LEU A 197 6.34 -7.69 12.90
CA LEU A 197 5.68 -6.43 12.59
C LEU A 197 5.06 -6.42 11.19
N GLY A 198 5.78 -6.93 10.19
CA GLY A 198 5.24 -7.04 8.82
C GLY A 198 4.01 -7.93 8.75
N LEU A 199 4.01 -9.07 9.47
CA LEU A 199 2.86 -9.96 9.57
C LEU A 199 1.69 -9.31 10.33
N LEU A 200 1.93 -8.66 11.46
CA LEU A 200 0.89 -7.98 12.24
C LEU A 200 0.22 -6.87 11.43
N LEU A 201 1.01 -6.03 10.75
CA LEU A 201 0.46 -5.03 9.84
C LEU A 201 -0.36 -5.70 8.72
N GLY A 202 0.10 -6.86 8.25
CA GLY A 202 -0.60 -7.68 7.25
C GLY A 202 -1.94 -8.17 7.74
N VAL A 203 -2.02 -8.69 8.96
CA VAL A 203 -3.30 -9.14 9.55
C VAL A 203 -4.29 -7.97 9.65
N GLY A 204 -3.84 -6.79 10.07
CA GLY A 204 -4.68 -5.59 10.07
C GLY A 204 -5.24 -5.24 8.67
N ARG A 205 -4.45 -5.47 7.62
CA ARG A 205 -4.90 -5.24 6.23
C ARG A 205 -5.82 -6.35 5.71
N MET A 206 -5.61 -7.60 6.13
CA MET A 206 -6.54 -8.70 5.84
C MET A 206 -7.89 -8.50 6.54
N ALA A 207 -7.88 -8.05 7.79
CA ALA A 207 -9.09 -7.72 8.54
C ALA A 207 -9.96 -6.65 7.86
N ALA A 208 -9.34 -5.78 7.07
CA ALA A 208 -10.03 -4.76 6.27
C ALA A 208 -10.44 -5.24 4.86
N GLY A 209 -10.26 -6.51 4.52
CA GLY A 209 -10.50 -7.02 3.16
C GLY A 209 -9.65 -6.35 2.09
N ALA A 210 -8.50 -5.80 2.46
CA ALA A 210 -7.68 -4.98 1.57
C ALA A 210 -6.54 -5.76 0.91
N HIS A 211 -6.09 -6.86 1.52
CA HIS A 211 -4.98 -7.68 1.02
C HIS A 211 -5.20 -9.16 1.32
N PHE A 212 -4.63 -10.00 0.47
CA PHE A 212 -4.55 -11.45 0.68
C PHE A 212 -3.29 -11.84 1.48
N LEU A 213 -3.26 -13.07 1.98
CA LEU A 213 -2.08 -13.63 2.63
C LEU A 213 -0.89 -13.69 1.65
N SER A 214 -1.14 -14.03 0.38
CA SER A 214 -0.13 -14.01 -0.67
C SER A 214 0.49 -12.62 -0.87
N ASP A 215 -0.28 -11.53 -0.84
CA ASP A 215 0.24 -10.17 -0.94
C ASP A 215 1.26 -9.88 0.18
N ILE A 216 0.99 -10.39 1.39
CA ILE A 216 1.87 -10.22 2.54
C ILE A 216 3.16 -11.02 2.38
N ALA A 217 3.04 -12.28 1.92
CA ALA A 217 4.20 -13.14 1.68
C ALA A 217 5.12 -12.54 0.59
N TRP A 218 4.55 -12.07 -0.51
CA TRP A 218 5.30 -11.37 -1.56
C TRP A 218 5.87 -10.02 -1.09
N SER A 219 5.21 -9.33 -0.17
CA SER A 219 5.77 -8.12 0.45
C SER A 219 7.01 -8.39 1.28
N ALA A 220 7.07 -9.54 1.96
CA ALA A 220 8.27 -9.98 2.67
C ALA A 220 9.41 -10.29 1.68
N LEU A 221 9.10 -11.02 0.60
CA LEU A 221 10.07 -11.35 -0.45
C LEU A 221 10.61 -10.08 -1.12
N LEU A 222 9.75 -9.11 -1.41
CA LEU A 222 10.14 -7.81 -1.96
C LEU A 222 11.07 -7.06 -1.00
N ALA A 223 10.69 -6.95 0.28
CA ALA A 223 11.49 -6.26 1.28
C ALA A 223 12.87 -6.90 1.46
N PHE A 224 12.90 -8.21 1.64
CA PHE A 224 14.16 -8.95 1.81
C PHE A 224 15.00 -8.99 0.53
N GLY A 225 14.37 -9.08 -0.64
CA GLY A 225 15.02 -8.97 -1.93
C GLY A 225 15.72 -7.61 -2.11
N VAL A 226 15.03 -6.51 -1.81
CA VAL A 226 15.62 -5.17 -1.86
C VAL A 226 16.79 -5.04 -0.88
N LEU A 227 16.61 -5.44 0.38
CA LEU A 227 17.67 -5.39 1.38
C LEU A 227 18.87 -6.27 0.99
N HIS A 228 18.62 -7.45 0.43
CA HIS A 228 19.66 -8.35 -0.09
C HIS A 228 20.46 -7.69 -1.23
N VAL A 229 19.76 -7.16 -2.24
CA VAL A 229 20.41 -6.50 -3.39
C VAL A 229 21.22 -5.29 -2.93
N LEU A 230 20.64 -4.44 -2.11
CA LEU A 230 21.36 -3.29 -1.54
C LEU A 230 22.59 -3.73 -0.75
N TRP A 231 22.47 -4.73 0.10
CA TRP A 231 23.58 -5.19 0.94
C TRP A 231 24.71 -5.82 0.16
N TYR A 232 24.44 -6.71 -0.75
CA TYR A 232 25.48 -7.51 -1.42
C TYR A 232 25.98 -6.90 -2.72
N HIS A 233 25.15 -6.14 -3.44
CA HIS A 233 25.45 -5.68 -4.78
C HIS A 233 25.65 -4.16 -4.89
N VAL A 234 24.91 -3.37 -4.11
CA VAL A 234 24.96 -1.90 -4.18
C VAL A 234 25.92 -1.33 -3.14
N LEU A 235 25.76 -1.74 -1.87
CA LEU A 235 26.57 -1.19 -0.80
C LEU A 235 27.93 -1.90 -0.72
N PRO A 236 29.04 -1.16 -0.55
CA PRO A 236 30.35 -1.77 -0.43
C PRO A 236 30.48 -2.66 0.81
N ALA A 237 31.49 -3.50 0.82
CA ALA A 237 31.78 -4.38 1.96
C ALA A 237 32.04 -3.55 3.24
N PRO A 238 31.63 -4.02 4.45
CA PRO A 238 31.95 -3.34 5.69
C PRO A 238 33.45 -3.12 5.85
N ALA A 239 33.83 -1.95 6.35
CA ALA A 239 35.25 -1.59 6.56
C ALA A 239 35.99 -2.58 7.51
N ALA A 240 35.27 -3.23 8.42
CA ALA A 240 35.84 -4.27 9.28
C ALA A 240 36.15 -5.58 8.55
N ASP A 241 35.61 -5.77 7.35
CA ASP A 241 35.92 -6.89 6.47
C ASP A 241 37.05 -6.50 5.46
N ALA A 242 37.51 -5.23 5.51
CA ALA A 242 38.60 -4.73 4.69
C ALA A 242 39.86 -4.54 5.55
N THR A 243 40.93 -5.22 5.21
CA THR A 243 42.23 -5.11 5.87
C THR A 243 43.04 -3.90 5.39
N VAL A 244 42.52 -3.14 4.42
CA VAL A 244 43.13 -1.93 3.84
C VAL A 244 42.19 -0.75 4.03
N PRO A 245 42.73 0.42 4.44
CA PRO A 245 41.92 1.65 4.44
C PRO A 245 41.41 1.89 3.02
N ALA A 246 40.11 1.90 2.86
CA ALA A 246 39.51 2.18 1.57
C ALA A 246 40.01 3.56 1.11
N ALA A 247 40.77 3.61 0.03
CA ALA A 247 41.16 4.85 -0.63
C ALA A 247 39.90 5.66 -0.87
N GLY A 248 39.80 6.83 -0.19
CA GLY A 248 38.55 7.57 0.00
C GLY A 248 37.89 8.19 -1.24
N GLY A 249 38.39 7.90 -2.45
CA GLY A 249 37.95 8.57 -3.67
C GLY A 249 36.69 7.95 -4.32
N ARG A 250 36.53 6.66 -4.26
CA ARG A 250 35.42 6.00 -4.98
C ARG A 250 34.11 5.97 -4.17
N TRP A 251 34.22 5.91 -2.86
CA TRP A 251 33.09 5.99 -1.94
C TRP A 251 32.45 7.37 -1.87
N ARG A 252 33.24 8.42 -1.88
CA ARG A 252 32.71 9.79 -1.94
C ARG A 252 31.91 10.05 -3.22
N ARG A 253 32.26 9.42 -4.33
CA ARG A 253 31.54 9.58 -5.61
C ARG A 253 30.20 8.83 -5.65
N VAL A 254 30.08 7.68 -4.98
CA VAL A 254 28.83 6.88 -4.97
C VAL A 254 27.95 7.19 -3.77
N SER A 255 28.54 7.55 -2.62
CA SER A 255 27.76 7.83 -1.41
C SER A 255 27.11 9.20 -1.41
N THR A 256 27.66 10.19 -2.12
CA THR A 256 27.04 11.53 -2.19
C THR A 256 25.74 11.53 -2.99
N PRO A 257 25.64 11.00 -4.22
CA PRO A 257 24.37 10.90 -4.92
C PRO A 257 23.40 9.93 -4.25
N ALA A 258 23.88 8.81 -3.69
CA ALA A 258 23.03 7.91 -2.94
C ALA A 258 22.49 8.54 -1.64
N ALA A 259 23.28 9.35 -0.94
CA ALA A 259 22.82 10.09 0.23
C ALA A 259 21.86 11.25 -0.15
N VAL A 260 22.07 11.88 -1.29
CA VAL A 260 21.16 12.91 -1.82
C VAL A 260 19.84 12.28 -2.26
N LEU A 261 19.89 11.17 -3.00
CA LEU A 261 18.67 10.43 -3.38
C LEU A 261 17.94 9.88 -2.16
N ALA A 262 18.65 9.33 -1.18
CA ALA A 262 18.07 8.92 0.09
C ALA A 262 17.47 10.11 0.85
N GLY A 263 18.14 11.24 0.88
CA GLY A 263 17.66 12.49 1.48
C GLY A 263 16.41 13.02 0.78
N VAL A 264 16.38 13.00 -0.54
CA VAL A 264 15.20 13.41 -1.33
C VAL A 264 14.04 12.42 -1.12
N ALA A 265 14.29 11.11 -1.18
CA ALA A 265 13.26 10.11 -0.93
C ALA A 265 12.70 10.20 0.50
N VAL A 266 13.54 10.54 1.45
CA VAL A 266 13.16 10.78 2.85
C VAL A 266 12.36 12.08 2.99
N LEU A 267 12.78 13.15 2.34
CA LEU A 267 11.99 14.38 2.29
C LEU A 267 10.62 14.11 1.67
N LEU A 268 10.55 13.39 0.57
CA LEU A 268 9.29 13.01 -0.06
C LEU A 268 8.43 12.14 0.87
N ALA A 269 9.03 11.21 1.63
CA ALA A 269 8.32 10.39 2.60
C ALA A 269 7.88 11.17 3.85
N LEU A 270 8.70 12.09 4.36
CA LEU A 270 8.35 12.97 5.48
C LEU A 270 7.28 13.99 5.10
N PHE A 271 7.27 14.38 3.85
CA PHE A 271 6.27 15.28 3.31
C PHE A 271 5.02 14.55 2.79
N ALA A 272 4.96 13.23 2.81
CA ALA A 272 3.74 12.49 2.56
C ALA A 272 2.75 12.75 3.70
N THR A 273 1.65 13.41 3.38
CA THR A 273 0.60 13.72 4.34
C THR A 273 -0.44 12.61 4.31
N PRO A 274 -0.67 11.90 5.43
CA PRO A 274 -1.75 10.92 5.49
C PRO A 274 -3.09 11.65 5.42
N HIS A 275 -3.98 11.16 4.57
CA HIS A 275 -5.36 11.62 4.47
C HIS A 275 -6.28 10.55 5.03
N GLY A 276 -7.17 10.94 5.93
CA GLY A 276 -8.27 10.13 6.40
C GLY A 276 -9.48 11.04 6.52
N THR A 277 -10.50 10.80 5.72
CA THR A 277 -11.73 11.60 5.75
C THR A 277 -12.92 10.66 5.86
N VAL A 278 -13.72 10.87 6.87
CA VAL A 278 -15.05 10.25 7.00
C VAL A 278 -16.03 11.15 6.29
N LEU A 279 -16.67 10.61 5.28
CA LEU A 279 -17.76 11.29 4.58
C LEU A 279 -19.05 10.95 5.33
N THR A 280 -19.75 11.98 5.79
CA THR A 280 -21.09 11.85 6.37
C THR A 280 -21.85 13.11 5.95
N GLU A 281 -22.32 13.11 4.73
CA GLU A 281 -22.99 14.26 4.17
C GLU A 281 -24.45 13.94 3.87
N ARG A 282 -25.31 14.90 4.17
CA ARG A 282 -26.73 14.88 3.91
C ARG A 282 -27.09 16.14 3.14
N VAL A 283 -27.51 15.94 1.90
CA VAL A 283 -27.88 17.05 1.00
C VAL A 283 -29.39 17.10 0.88
N PRO A 284 -30.03 18.09 1.46
CA PRO A 284 -31.50 18.22 1.39
C PRO A 284 -31.94 18.48 -0.06
N LEU A 285 -32.93 17.73 -0.51
CA LEU A 285 -33.52 17.86 -1.83
C LEU A 285 -34.78 18.70 -1.70
N ARG A 286 -34.81 19.87 -2.34
CA ARG A 286 -35.95 20.81 -2.31
C ARG A 286 -36.81 20.65 -3.57
N ALA A 287 -38.05 21.11 -3.47
CA ALA A 287 -38.87 21.26 -4.66
C ALA A 287 -38.15 22.18 -5.65
N GLY A 288 -37.95 21.71 -6.90
CA GLY A 288 -37.15 22.38 -7.91
C GLY A 288 -35.67 22.02 -7.97
N SER A 289 -35.18 21.10 -7.12
CA SER A 289 -33.84 20.53 -7.28
C SER A 289 -33.67 19.86 -8.63
N PRO A 290 -32.46 19.88 -9.21
CA PRO A 290 -32.17 19.18 -10.48
C PRO A 290 -32.52 17.70 -10.40
N ARG A 291 -33.20 17.16 -11.41
CA ARG A 291 -33.56 15.73 -11.47
C ARG A 291 -32.46 14.83 -12.04
N THR A 292 -31.30 15.41 -12.32
CA THR A 292 -30.08 14.65 -12.69
C THR A 292 -29.07 14.73 -11.55
N LEU A 293 -28.58 13.58 -11.11
CA LEU A 293 -27.49 13.46 -10.15
C LEU A 293 -26.22 13.00 -10.87
N GLU A 294 -25.14 13.72 -10.70
CA GLU A 294 -23.81 13.30 -11.14
C GLU A 294 -22.92 13.03 -9.92
N VAL A 295 -22.46 11.81 -9.75
CA VAL A 295 -21.48 11.43 -8.75
C VAL A 295 -20.13 11.23 -9.45
N VAL A 296 -19.17 12.07 -9.12
CA VAL A 296 -17.85 12.05 -9.75
C VAL A 296 -16.79 11.82 -8.69
N ALA A 297 -15.93 10.82 -8.86
CA ALA A 297 -14.83 10.55 -7.97
C ALA A 297 -13.52 10.34 -8.74
N ASP A 298 -12.45 10.95 -8.29
CA ASP A 298 -11.11 10.74 -8.88
C ASP A 298 -10.58 9.36 -8.49
N SER A 299 -10.74 8.96 -7.22
CA SER A 299 -10.30 7.64 -6.75
C SER A 299 -11.13 7.22 -5.53
N ALA A 300 -12.08 6.32 -5.74
CA ALA A 300 -12.88 5.69 -4.69
C ALA A 300 -13.67 4.51 -5.24
N ASN A 301 -14.06 3.57 -4.38
CA ASN A 301 -15.06 2.57 -4.69
C ASN A 301 -16.44 3.14 -4.29
N ILE A 302 -17.33 3.27 -5.24
CA ILE A 302 -18.66 3.85 -5.04
C ILE A 302 -19.70 2.73 -4.98
N THR A 303 -20.47 2.69 -3.90
CA THR A 303 -21.68 1.88 -3.83
C THR A 303 -22.88 2.80 -3.95
N LEU A 304 -23.61 2.71 -5.04
CA LEU A 304 -24.86 3.40 -5.25
C LEU A 304 -26.00 2.55 -4.69
N VAL A 305 -26.74 3.08 -3.74
CA VAL A 305 -27.92 2.43 -3.14
C VAL A 305 -29.15 3.24 -3.54
N VAL A 306 -30.01 2.63 -4.31
CA VAL A 306 -31.29 3.25 -4.71
C VAL A 306 -32.34 2.87 -3.67
N LEU A 307 -33.03 3.87 -3.13
CA LEU A 307 -34.03 3.69 -2.09
C LEU A 307 -35.41 4.09 -2.61
N ASP A 308 -36.38 3.21 -2.40
CA ASP A 308 -37.78 3.55 -2.59
C ASP A 308 -38.31 4.20 -1.34
N GLY A 309 -38.95 5.35 -1.50
CA GLY A 309 -39.61 6.07 -0.43
C GLY A 309 -39.40 7.58 -0.48
N PRO A 310 -40.16 8.33 0.31
CA PRO A 310 -40.04 9.78 0.39
C PRO A 310 -38.82 10.14 1.26
N LEU A 311 -37.64 10.06 0.69
CA LEU A 311 -36.43 10.62 1.29
C LEU A 311 -36.22 12.00 0.65
N ASP A 312 -36.19 13.03 1.46
CA ASP A 312 -35.97 14.40 1.01
C ASP A 312 -34.48 14.78 1.02
N GLU A 313 -33.60 13.77 1.07
CA GLU A 313 -32.16 14.00 1.13
C GLU A 313 -31.35 12.96 0.34
N LEU A 314 -30.26 13.44 -0.26
CA LEU A 314 -29.18 12.60 -0.77
C LEU A 314 -28.21 12.32 0.39
N ALA A 315 -27.97 11.06 0.72
CA ALA A 315 -27.07 10.68 1.78
C ALA A 315 -25.79 10.07 1.21
N VAL A 316 -24.64 10.57 1.67
CA VAL A 316 -23.33 10.02 1.31
C VAL A 316 -22.57 9.68 2.59
N ASP A 317 -22.26 8.40 2.74
CA ASP A 317 -21.47 7.89 3.84
C ASP A 317 -20.26 7.16 3.30
N GLY A 318 -19.08 7.37 3.90
CA GLY A 318 -17.89 6.71 3.44
C GLY A 318 -16.65 6.98 4.28
N GLU A 319 -15.62 6.23 4.01
CA GLU A 319 -14.32 6.43 4.61
C GLU A 319 -13.26 6.35 3.50
N LEU A 320 -12.58 7.47 3.31
CA LEU A 320 -11.51 7.61 2.33
C LEU A 320 -10.18 7.73 3.06
N HIS A 321 -9.19 6.96 2.62
CA HIS A 321 -7.85 6.96 3.17
C HIS A 321 -6.82 7.12 2.06
N GLY A 322 -5.70 7.72 2.39
CA GLY A 322 -4.64 7.89 1.42
C GLY A 322 -3.48 8.67 1.98
N PHE A 323 -2.59 9.05 1.09
CA PHE A 323 -1.50 9.96 1.38
C PHE A 323 -1.21 10.83 0.15
N GLY A 324 -0.49 11.91 0.38
CA GLY A 324 -0.03 12.80 -0.68
C GLY A 324 1.08 13.70 -0.19
N LEU A 325 1.72 14.46 -1.09
CA LEU A 325 2.68 15.47 -0.68
C LEU A 325 2.01 16.59 0.12
N PRO A 326 2.77 17.38 0.92
CA PRO A 326 2.23 18.52 1.65
C PRO A 326 1.48 19.46 0.74
N GLY A 327 0.29 19.87 1.19
CA GLY A 327 -0.62 20.68 0.40
C GLY A 327 -1.63 19.84 -0.40
N SER A 328 -1.50 18.52 -0.44
CA SER A 328 -2.56 17.67 -0.97
C SER A 328 -3.80 17.73 -0.07
N ARG A 329 -4.97 17.67 -0.69
CA ARG A 329 -6.27 17.74 -0.01
C ARG A 329 -7.22 16.73 -0.61
N LEU A 330 -7.98 16.11 0.26
CA LEU A 330 -9.11 15.28 -0.08
C LEU A 330 -10.37 16.05 0.31
N ALA A 331 -11.26 16.30 -0.63
CA ALA A 331 -12.47 17.06 -0.38
C ALA A 331 -13.64 16.45 -1.14
N ALA A 332 -14.80 16.45 -0.49
CA ALA A 332 -16.09 16.24 -1.14
C ALA A 332 -16.78 17.59 -1.31
N ARG A 333 -17.46 17.76 -2.42
CA ARG A 333 -18.20 18.98 -2.74
C ARG A 333 -19.51 18.68 -3.44
N VAL A 334 -20.50 19.45 -3.10
CA VAL A 334 -21.80 19.48 -3.78
C VAL A 334 -21.86 20.74 -4.63
N GLU A 335 -22.14 20.57 -5.90
CA GLU A 335 -22.27 21.67 -6.87
C GLU A 335 -23.62 21.55 -7.59
N VAL A 336 -24.33 22.65 -7.71
CA VAL A 336 -25.53 22.73 -8.54
C VAL A 336 -25.14 23.32 -9.90
N LEU A 337 -25.21 22.49 -10.92
CA LEU A 337 -24.91 22.90 -12.29
C LEU A 337 -26.19 23.43 -12.96
N SER A 338 -26.08 24.58 -13.63
CA SER A 338 -27.19 25.19 -14.35
C SER A 338 -27.11 24.92 -15.85
N GLN A 339 -25.92 24.65 -16.38
CA GLN A 339 -25.68 24.41 -17.81
C GLN A 339 -24.64 23.29 -17.97
N PRO A 340 -24.64 22.51 -19.11
CA PRO A 340 -25.64 22.57 -20.21
C PRO A 340 -27.00 21.95 -19.85
N GLN A 341 -27.06 21.12 -18.81
CA GLN A 341 -28.31 20.58 -18.23
C GLN A 341 -28.26 20.74 -16.71
N PRO A 342 -29.36 21.11 -16.06
CA PRO A 342 -29.41 21.21 -14.61
C PRO A 342 -29.08 19.87 -13.95
N ALA A 343 -28.04 19.85 -13.12
CA ALA A 343 -27.62 18.66 -12.43
C ALA A 343 -27.12 18.99 -11.02
N LEU A 344 -27.38 18.08 -10.08
CA LEU A 344 -26.73 18.07 -8.77
C LEU A 344 -25.46 17.22 -8.91
N ARG A 345 -24.28 17.82 -8.75
CA ARG A 345 -23.02 17.12 -8.83
C ARG A 345 -22.43 16.92 -7.45
N TYR A 346 -22.22 15.68 -7.05
CA TYR A 346 -21.44 15.31 -5.90
C TYR A 346 -20.06 14.89 -6.34
N ARG A 347 -19.04 15.61 -5.92
CA ARG A 347 -17.67 15.39 -6.38
C ARG A 347 -16.73 15.04 -5.24
N ILE A 348 -16.01 13.92 -5.37
CA ILE A 348 -14.93 13.51 -4.51
C ILE A 348 -13.62 13.79 -5.24
N GLU A 349 -12.88 14.80 -4.80
CA GLU A 349 -11.64 15.23 -5.43
C GLU A 349 -10.43 14.93 -4.55
N SER A 350 -9.39 14.39 -5.17
CA SER A 350 -8.05 14.38 -4.60
C SER A 350 -7.19 15.39 -5.32
N ARG A 351 -6.75 16.45 -4.64
CA ARG A 351 -5.87 17.47 -5.21
C ARG A 351 -4.50 17.38 -4.59
N GLY A 352 -3.46 17.41 -5.41
CA GLY A 352 -2.06 17.41 -4.97
C GLY A 352 -1.18 16.52 -5.83
N TRP A 353 0.11 16.58 -5.54
CA TRP A 353 1.11 15.77 -6.23
C TRP A 353 1.28 14.43 -5.50
N LEU A 354 1.39 13.34 -6.25
CA LEU A 354 1.57 11.97 -5.73
C LEU A 354 0.51 11.59 -4.69
N THR A 355 -0.75 11.98 -4.95
CA THR A 355 -1.86 11.57 -4.11
C THR A 355 -2.29 10.15 -4.47
N ASP A 356 -2.27 9.26 -3.49
CA ASP A 356 -2.87 7.93 -3.56
C ASP A 356 -4.02 7.88 -2.55
N VAL A 357 -5.23 7.85 -3.03
CA VAL A 357 -6.45 7.82 -2.23
C VAL A 357 -7.22 6.56 -2.57
N ASP A 358 -7.72 5.90 -1.56
CA ASP A 358 -8.56 4.72 -1.67
C ASP A 358 -9.62 4.73 -0.57
N GLY A 359 -10.77 4.15 -0.83
CA GLY A 359 -11.83 4.06 0.15
C GLY A 359 -13.15 3.62 -0.43
N LEU A 360 -14.13 3.55 0.44
CA LEU A 360 -15.52 3.21 0.11
C LEU A 360 -16.39 4.43 0.36
N ALA A 361 -17.24 4.76 -0.61
CA ALA A 361 -18.29 5.74 -0.44
C ALA A 361 -19.63 5.12 -0.86
N THR A 362 -20.60 5.14 0.03
CA THR A 362 -21.97 4.69 -0.23
C THR A 362 -22.84 5.91 -0.46
N VAL A 363 -23.42 5.99 -1.65
CA VAL A 363 -24.32 7.06 -2.07
C VAL A 363 -25.73 6.50 -2.07
N ARG A 364 -26.58 6.98 -1.15
CA ARG A 364 -27.99 6.59 -1.05
C ARG A 364 -28.85 7.62 -1.77
N VAL A 365 -29.55 7.16 -2.77
CA VAL A 365 -30.31 8.01 -3.69
C VAL A 365 -31.79 7.68 -3.61
N PRO A 366 -32.67 8.62 -3.28
CA PRO A 366 -34.12 8.41 -3.40
C PRO A 366 -34.53 8.33 -4.88
N ALA A 367 -35.11 7.20 -5.26
CA ALA A 367 -35.52 6.93 -6.66
C ALA A 367 -36.52 7.96 -7.20
N ALA A 368 -37.40 8.48 -6.34
CA ALA A 368 -38.40 9.45 -6.74
C ALA A 368 -37.85 10.86 -7.02
N ALA A 369 -36.65 11.17 -6.50
CA ALA A 369 -36.07 12.51 -6.63
C ALA A 369 -35.34 12.74 -7.95
N PHE A 370 -34.88 11.68 -8.61
CA PHE A 370 -34.04 11.77 -9.80
C PHE A 370 -34.60 10.98 -10.97
N ASP A 371 -34.46 11.52 -12.19
CA ASP A 371 -34.77 10.83 -13.44
C ASP A 371 -33.50 10.17 -14.01
N ARG A 372 -32.33 10.72 -13.68
CA ARG A 372 -31.05 10.24 -14.17
C ARG A 372 -29.97 10.33 -13.10
N VAL A 373 -29.22 9.25 -12.92
CA VAL A 373 -28.04 9.19 -12.04
C VAL A 373 -26.83 8.75 -12.86
N ILE A 374 -25.79 9.56 -12.87
CA ILE A 374 -24.55 9.28 -13.58
C ILE A 374 -23.46 9.13 -12.52
N VAL A 375 -22.85 7.95 -12.43
CA VAL A 375 -21.72 7.70 -11.54
C VAL A 375 -20.47 7.52 -12.39
N SER A 376 -19.48 8.41 -12.18
CA SER A 376 -18.22 8.42 -12.92
C SER A 376 -17.05 8.33 -11.94
N VAL A 377 -16.21 7.31 -12.10
CA VAL A 377 -15.01 7.10 -11.29
C VAL A 377 -13.79 6.97 -12.20
N GLN A 378 -12.72 7.71 -11.92
CA GLN A 378 -11.48 7.57 -12.69
C GLN A 378 -10.68 6.35 -12.27
N ARG A 379 -10.57 6.08 -10.95
CA ARG A 379 -9.94 4.89 -10.36
C ARG A 379 -10.82 4.31 -9.28
N GLY A 380 -11.28 3.07 -9.43
CA GLY A 380 -12.13 2.39 -8.47
C GLY A 380 -13.32 1.69 -9.13
N ASN A 381 -14.06 0.97 -8.33
CA ASN A 381 -15.20 0.16 -8.77
C ASN A 381 -16.51 0.87 -8.44
N ILE A 382 -17.51 0.65 -9.27
CA ILE A 382 -18.86 1.13 -9.04
C ILE A 382 -19.78 -0.08 -8.89
N ARG A 383 -20.51 -0.12 -7.77
CA ARG A 383 -21.53 -1.12 -7.50
C ARG A 383 -22.87 -0.41 -7.35
N VAL A 384 -23.91 -1.00 -7.90
CA VAL A 384 -25.29 -0.57 -7.67
C VAL A 384 -25.96 -1.64 -6.81
N SER A 385 -26.53 -1.24 -5.68
CA SER A 385 -27.34 -2.10 -4.81
C SER A 385 -28.75 -1.52 -4.79
N ASP A 386 -29.74 -2.33 -5.14
CA ASP A 386 -31.14 -1.98 -4.98
C ASP A 386 -31.64 -2.65 -3.70
N LEU A 387 -32.13 -1.86 -2.77
CA LEU A 387 -32.74 -2.33 -1.52
C LEU A 387 -34.25 -2.49 -1.62
N THR A 388 -34.80 -2.44 -2.80
CA THR A 388 -36.25 -2.69 -2.98
C THR A 388 -36.54 -4.17 -2.70
N ARG A 389 -37.50 -4.41 -1.81
CA ARG A 389 -37.92 -5.77 -1.35
C ARG A 389 -38.47 -6.70 -2.46
N SER A 390 -38.51 -6.29 -3.69
CA SER A 390 -39.22 -6.99 -4.75
C SER A 390 -38.48 -7.17 -6.06
N GLY A 391 -37.16 -6.93 -6.14
CA GLY A 391 -36.38 -7.27 -7.35
C GLY A 391 -36.84 -6.60 -8.66
N VAL A 392 -37.68 -5.60 -8.58
CA VAL A 392 -38.16 -4.80 -9.71
C VAL A 392 -37.76 -3.36 -9.44
N VAL A 393 -37.00 -2.77 -10.34
CA VAL A 393 -36.83 -1.30 -10.39
C VAL A 393 -38.24 -0.71 -10.63
N ALA A 394 -38.96 -0.45 -9.55
CA ALA A 394 -40.38 -0.13 -9.58
C ALA A 394 -40.69 1.28 -10.05
N SER A 395 -39.70 2.13 -10.34
CA SER A 395 -39.94 3.40 -11.00
C SER A 395 -39.35 3.39 -12.39
N GLY A 396 -40.12 3.07 -13.39
CA GLY A 396 -39.72 3.05 -14.82
C GLY A 396 -39.20 4.38 -15.39
N ARG A 397 -38.71 5.29 -14.56
CA ARG A 397 -38.18 6.60 -14.90
C ARG A 397 -36.67 6.77 -14.60
N LEU A 398 -36.11 6.11 -13.58
CA LEU A 398 -34.73 6.31 -13.20
C LEU A 398 -33.78 5.62 -14.16
N ARG A 399 -32.90 6.38 -14.81
CA ARG A 399 -31.79 5.86 -15.62
C ARG A 399 -30.49 5.97 -14.85
N VAL A 400 -29.78 4.87 -14.69
CA VAL A 400 -28.46 4.83 -14.05
C VAL A 400 -27.39 4.58 -15.10
N GLU A 401 -26.43 5.50 -15.20
CA GLU A 401 -25.28 5.39 -16.11
C GLU A 401 -24.00 5.27 -15.29
N LEU A 402 -23.24 4.20 -15.54
CA LEU A 402 -22.01 3.91 -14.82
C LEU A 402 -20.81 4.06 -15.75
N ARG A 403 -19.81 4.83 -15.34
CA ARG A 403 -18.58 5.09 -16.11
C ARG A 403 -17.37 4.93 -15.21
N ALA A 404 -16.57 3.88 -15.43
CA ALA A 404 -15.29 3.70 -14.75
C ALA A 404 -14.16 3.75 -15.80
N ALA A 405 -13.21 4.66 -15.64
CA ALA A 405 -12.08 4.77 -16.56
C ALA A 405 -11.02 3.69 -16.27
N ARG A 406 -10.79 3.40 -14.98
CA ARG A 406 -9.94 2.29 -14.51
C ARG A 406 -10.67 1.60 -13.35
N GLY A 407 -11.35 0.51 -13.64
CA GLY A 407 -12.17 -0.22 -12.68
C GLY A 407 -13.36 -0.90 -13.35
N HIS A 408 -14.24 -1.49 -12.55
CA HIS A 408 -15.41 -2.22 -13.01
C HIS A 408 -16.69 -1.54 -12.59
N THR A 409 -17.69 -1.69 -13.45
CA THR A 409 -19.07 -1.32 -13.17
C THR A 409 -19.89 -2.59 -13.06
N GLN A 410 -20.58 -2.76 -11.93
CA GLN A 410 -21.51 -3.87 -11.74
C GLN A 410 -22.93 -3.33 -11.51
N PRO A 411 -23.79 -3.38 -12.50
CA PRO A 411 -25.22 -3.25 -12.26
C PRO A 411 -25.71 -4.57 -11.63
N THR A 412 -26.19 -4.52 -10.41
CA THR A 412 -27.02 -5.60 -9.86
C THR A 412 -28.45 -5.22 -10.22
N LEU A 413 -28.98 -5.88 -11.24
CA LEU A 413 -30.39 -5.86 -11.59
C LEU A 413 -31.19 -6.69 -10.60
#